data_2ef0c056994c9bed7290e19513bd23e8
#
_entry.id   2ef0c056994c9bed7290e19513bd23e8
#
_cell.length_a   1.000
_cell.length_b   1.000
_cell.length_c   1.000
_cell.angle_alpha   90.00
_cell.angle_beta   90.00
_cell.angle_gamma   90.00
#
_symmetry.space_group_name_H-M   'P 1'
#
loop_
_entity.id
_entity.type
_entity.pdbx_description
1 polymer ?
#
loop_
_entity_poly.entity_id
_entity_poly.type
_entity_poly.pdbx_seq_one_letter_code
_entity_poly.pdbx_strand_id
1 'polypeptide(L)' 'MKKIEAEFEIEKETKNTIRYEEVTEGRPPAIRTIYIQKWALGKNPPKRIKVTIEEV' A
#
# COMPACT_ATOMS: atom_id res chain seq x y z
N MET A 1 12.25 13.21 -11.43
CA MET A 1 11.50 11.95 -11.52
C MET A 1 10.02 12.23 -11.55
N LYS A 2 9.28 11.44 -12.30
CA LYS A 2 7.84 11.58 -12.35
C LYS A 2 7.21 11.04 -11.09
N LYS A 3 6.07 11.59 -10.74
CA LYS A 3 5.29 11.10 -9.63
C LYS A 3 4.68 9.74 -9.98
N ILE A 4 4.80 8.79 -9.08
CA ILE A 4 4.22 7.45 -9.25
C ILE A 4 3.10 7.29 -8.25
N GLU A 5 1.93 6.86 -8.73
CA GLU A 5 0.81 6.56 -7.86
C GLU A 5 0.41 5.11 -8.06
N ALA A 6 0.23 4.41 -6.95
CA ALA A 6 -0.15 3.00 -7.00
C ALA A 6 -1.26 2.76 -5.99
N GLU A 7 -2.18 1.87 -6.35
CA GLU A 7 -3.27 1.49 -5.45
C GLU A 7 -2.95 0.14 -4.84
N PHE A 8 -3.31 -0.02 -3.58
CA PHE A 8 -3.07 -1.24 -2.84
C PHE A 8 -4.34 -1.71 -2.18
N GLU A 9 -4.50 -3.02 -2.07
CA GLU A 9 -5.60 -3.61 -1.33
C GLU A 9 -5.05 -4.37 -0.14
N ILE A 10 -5.83 -4.40 0.94
CA ILE A 10 -5.45 -5.13 2.12
C ILE A 10 -5.35 -6.63 1.79
N GLU A 11 -4.25 -7.25 2.16
CA GLU A 11 -4.04 -8.67 1.90
C GLU A 11 -4.09 -9.48 3.18
N LYS A 12 -3.42 -9.00 4.22
CA LYS A 12 -3.30 -9.75 5.44
C LYS A 12 -3.00 -8.82 6.61
N GLU A 13 -3.54 -9.15 7.75
CA GLU A 13 -3.25 -8.44 8.98
C GLU A 13 -2.33 -9.30 9.83
N THR A 14 -1.23 -8.73 10.29
CA THR A 14 -0.34 -9.39 11.22
C THR A 14 -0.52 -8.75 12.60
N LYS A 15 0.31 -9.14 13.57
CA LYS A 15 0.19 -8.64 14.93
C LYS A 15 0.33 -7.13 15.02
N ASN A 16 1.32 -6.56 14.33
CA ASN A 16 1.63 -5.14 14.44
C ASN A 16 1.52 -4.37 13.14
N THR A 17 1.31 -5.06 12.03
CA THR A 17 1.29 -4.42 10.71
C THR A 17 0.11 -4.91 9.88
N ILE A 18 -0.20 -4.13 8.86
CA ILE A 18 -1.16 -4.53 7.84
C ILE A 18 -0.38 -4.66 6.54
N ARG A 19 -0.51 -5.80 5.90
CA ARG A 19 0.14 -6.06 4.63
C ARG A 19 -0.82 -5.69 3.51
N TYR A 20 -0.34 -4.83 2.61
CA TYR A 20 -1.08 -4.42 1.43
C TYR A 20 -0.38 -4.91 0.19
N GLU A 21 -1.16 -5.33 -0.81
CA GLU A 21 -0.63 -5.80 -2.07
C GLU A 21 -1.05 -4.85 -3.18
N GLU A 22 -0.12 -4.53 -4.06
CA GLU A 22 -0.37 -3.60 -5.15
C GLU A 22 -1.36 -4.19 -6.15
N VAL A 23 -2.36 -3.39 -6.52
CA VAL A 23 -3.32 -3.77 -7.55
C VAL A 23 -2.75 -3.35 -8.89
N THR A 24 -2.48 -4.34 -9.74
CA THR A 24 -1.93 -4.07 -11.05
C THR A 24 -2.87 -4.59 -12.13
N GLU A 25 -3.03 -3.81 -13.18
CA GLU A 25 -3.85 -4.21 -14.30
C GLU A 25 -3.05 -4.02 -15.59
N GLY A 26 -2.56 -5.14 -16.14
CA GLY A 26 -1.85 -5.13 -17.40
C GLY A 26 -0.48 -4.51 -17.36
N ARG A 27 0.10 -4.32 -16.18
CA ARG A 27 1.45 -3.77 -16.05
C ARG A 27 2.15 -4.40 -14.85
N PRO A 28 3.49 -4.43 -14.87
CA PRO A 28 4.21 -4.94 -13.70
C PRO A 28 4.08 -3.98 -12.51
N PRO A 29 4.11 -4.51 -11.29
CA PRO A 29 3.99 -3.67 -10.10
C PRO A 29 5.22 -2.79 -9.90
N ALA A 30 4.97 -1.57 -9.43
CA ALA A 30 6.06 -0.66 -9.09
C ALA A 30 6.65 -0.95 -7.72
N ILE A 31 5.81 -1.38 -6.79
CA ILE A 31 6.23 -1.62 -5.40
C ILE A 31 5.99 -3.07 -5.00
N ARG A 32 4.86 -3.60 -5.36
CA ARG A 32 4.38 -4.95 -5.13
C ARG A 32 3.71 -5.13 -3.76
N THR A 33 4.43 -5.05 -2.67
CA THR A 33 3.90 -5.30 -1.33
C THR A 33 4.46 -4.27 -0.36
N ILE A 34 3.60 -3.77 0.53
CA ILE A 34 4.07 -2.88 1.58
C ILE A 34 3.47 -3.31 2.92
N TYR A 35 4.18 -2.98 3.99
CA TYR A 35 3.74 -3.24 5.35
C TYR A 35 3.59 -1.90 6.05
N ILE A 36 2.42 -1.64 6.59
CA ILE A 36 2.17 -0.39 7.30
C ILE A 36 1.86 -0.71 8.75
N GLN A 37 2.49 0.03 9.64
CA GLN A 37 2.28 -0.18 11.07
C GLN A 37 0.84 0.13 11.45
N LYS A 38 0.25 -0.71 12.28
CA LYS A 38 -1.15 -0.53 12.67
C LYS A 38 -1.43 0.80 13.35
N TRP A 39 -0.50 1.30 14.14
CA TRP A 39 -0.71 2.56 14.83
C TRP A 39 -0.90 3.72 13.85
N ALA A 40 -0.30 3.63 12.66
CA ALA A 40 -0.40 4.69 11.67
C ALA A 40 -1.75 4.71 10.98
N LEU A 41 -2.42 3.56 10.90
CA LEU A 41 -3.71 3.45 10.21
C LEU A 41 -4.91 3.56 11.15
N GLY A 42 -4.69 3.41 12.45
CA GLY A 42 -5.77 3.48 13.40
C GLY A 42 -6.52 2.16 13.57
N LYS A 43 -7.67 2.22 14.21
CA LYS A 43 -8.42 1.01 14.57
C LYS A 43 -9.05 0.29 13.38
N ASN A 44 -9.45 1.07 12.39
CA ASN A 44 -10.13 0.50 11.22
C ASN A 44 -9.32 0.79 9.97
N PRO A 45 -8.32 -0.06 9.65
CA PRO A 45 -7.52 0.18 8.47
C PRO A 45 -8.38 0.10 7.20
N PRO A 46 -8.16 1.00 6.25
CA PRO A 46 -8.92 0.98 5.01
C PRO A 46 -8.59 -0.25 4.18
N LYS A 47 -9.56 -0.73 3.44
CA LYS A 47 -9.37 -1.91 2.58
C LYS A 47 -8.54 -1.57 1.34
N ARG A 48 -8.57 -0.33 0.89
CA ARG A 48 -7.79 0.12 -0.26
C ARG A 48 -7.11 1.43 0.09
N ILE A 49 -5.88 1.58 -0.36
CA ILE A 49 -5.10 2.79 -0.15
C ILE A 49 -4.41 3.18 -1.45
N LYS A 50 -4.02 4.43 -1.53
CA LYS A 50 -3.21 4.92 -2.63
C LYS A 50 -1.88 5.39 -2.07
N VAL A 51 -0.80 4.95 -2.69
CA VAL A 51 0.55 5.36 -2.30
C VAL A 51 1.13 6.20 -3.41
N THR A 52 1.69 7.33 -3.04
CA THR A 52 2.30 8.24 -3.99
C THR A 52 3.79 8.35 -3.72
N ILE A 53 4.58 8.21 -4.76
CA ILE A 53 6.04 8.34 -4.68
C ILE A 53 6.43 9.53 -5.52
N GLU A 54 7.13 10.48 -4.91
CA GLU A 54 7.65 11.61 -5.66
C GLU A 54 8.99 12.04 -5.08
N GLU A 55 9.78 12.62 -5.95
CA GLU A 55 11.11 13.08 -5.57
C GLU A 55 11.01 14.35 -4.73
N VAL A 56 11.80 14.42 -3.68
CA VAL A 56 11.83 15.60 -2.79
C VAL A 56 13.07 16.43 -3.05
#